data_da1824b41a0ac62c78a32d65290fd1b4
#
_entry.id   da1824b41a0ac62c78a32d65290fd1b4
#
_cell.length_a   1.000
_cell.length_b   1.000
_cell.length_c   1.000
_cell.angle_alpha   90.00
_cell.angle_beta   90.00
_cell.angle_gamma   90.00
#
_symmetry.space_group_name_H-M   'P 1'
#
loop_
_entity.id
_entity.type
_entity.pdbx_description
1 polymer ?
#
loop_
_entity_poly.entity_id
_entity_poly.type
_entity_poly.pdbx_seq_one_letter_code
_entity_poly.pdbx_strand_id
1 'polypeptide(L)'
;MPKTGATGASVLVVDDNEDNIRIVSTILLSRGFEVRIARDGKGALEAVKRLLPDVILLDVMMPGMDGIEVLDHVKADPRSASIPVIMVTAKAQDEDLLAGYKYGAEYYVTKPFTARQILYAIGLVLGTEQAE
;
A
#
# COMPACT_ATOMS: atom_id res chain seq x y z
N MET A 1 -8.91 -22.43 3.00
CA MET A 1 -7.67 -22.40 3.78
C MET A 1 -7.32 -20.99 4.20
N PRO A 2 -7.24 -20.73 5.47
CA PRO A 2 -6.87 -19.39 5.89
C PRO A 2 -5.43 -19.08 5.48
N LYS A 3 -5.18 -17.82 5.22
CA LYS A 3 -3.85 -17.38 4.88
C LYS A 3 -2.99 -17.44 6.13
N THR A 4 -1.83 -18.03 6.01
CA THR A 4 -0.90 -18.15 7.13
C THR A 4 0.17 -17.10 6.94
N GLY A 5 0.43 -16.35 8.00
CA GLY A 5 1.29 -15.22 7.89
C GLY A 5 0.74 -14.30 6.81
N ALA A 6 1.59 -13.83 5.94
CA ALA A 6 1.18 -12.94 4.86
C ALA A 6 1.05 -13.66 3.53
N THR A 7 1.34 -14.97 3.50
CA THR A 7 1.37 -15.72 2.25
C THR A 7 -0.01 -15.79 1.62
N GLY A 8 -0.08 -15.47 0.34
CA GLY A 8 -1.32 -15.52 -0.40
C GLY A 8 -2.14 -14.26 -0.36
N ALA A 9 -1.78 -13.31 0.48
CA ALA A 9 -2.49 -12.03 0.52
C ALA A 9 -2.22 -11.25 -0.75
N SER A 10 -3.21 -10.46 -1.18
CA SER A 10 -3.04 -9.65 -2.39
C SER A 10 -2.68 -8.22 -2.01
N VAL A 11 -1.68 -7.69 -2.68
CA VAL A 11 -1.18 -6.34 -2.45
C VAL A 11 -1.33 -5.55 -3.73
N LEU A 12 -1.98 -4.39 -3.63
CA LEU A 12 -2.02 -3.45 -4.75
C LEU A 12 -0.92 -2.44 -4.53
N VAL A 13 0.04 -2.42 -5.45
CA VAL A 13 1.17 -1.49 -5.40
C VAL A 13 0.85 -0.32 -6.31
N VAL A 14 0.78 0.88 -5.75
CA VAL A 14 0.45 2.10 -6.50
C VAL A 14 1.66 3.02 -6.48
N ASP A 15 2.30 3.18 -7.61
CA ASP A 15 3.51 4.00 -7.75
C ASP A 15 3.68 4.29 -9.22
N ASP A 16 4.15 5.49 -9.56
CA ASP A 16 4.39 5.84 -10.97
C ASP A 16 5.81 5.53 -11.43
N ASN A 17 6.67 5.12 -10.52
CA ASN A 17 8.08 4.86 -10.81
C ASN A 17 8.29 3.37 -11.05
N GLU A 18 8.72 3.01 -12.26
CA GLU A 18 8.88 1.61 -12.63
C GLU A 18 9.94 0.88 -11.81
N ASP A 19 11.00 1.58 -11.42
CA ASP A 19 12.04 0.94 -10.60
C ASP A 19 11.50 0.56 -9.24
N ASN A 20 10.73 1.45 -8.62
CA ASN A 20 10.11 1.17 -7.33
C ASN A 20 9.13 0.01 -7.44
N ILE A 21 8.32 0.00 -8.50
CA ILE A 21 7.37 -1.09 -8.73
C ILE A 21 8.10 -2.40 -8.82
N ARG A 22 9.20 -2.43 -9.58
CA ARG A 22 9.96 -3.67 -9.77
C ARG A 22 10.55 -4.16 -8.44
N ILE A 23 11.13 -3.24 -7.68
CA ILE A 23 11.76 -3.59 -6.40
C ILE A 23 10.72 -4.15 -5.44
N VAL A 24 9.63 -3.43 -5.26
CA VAL A 24 8.59 -3.85 -4.32
C VAL A 24 7.95 -5.16 -4.77
N SER A 25 7.64 -5.28 -6.06
CA SER A 25 7.03 -6.49 -6.59
C SER A 25 7.91 -7.70 -6.38
N THR A 26 9.22 -7.56 -6.61
CA THR A 26 10.16 -8.65 -6.40
C THR A 26 10.15 -9.11 -4.93
N ILE A 27 10.18 -8.15 -4.02
CA ILE A 27 10.14 -8.46 -2.59
C ILE A 27 8.87 -9.25 -2.25
N LEU A 28 7.73 -8.77 -2.71
CA LEU A 28 6.45 -9.35 -2.35
C LEU A 28 6.24 -10.72 -2.97
N LEU A 29 6.58 -10.85 -4.26
CA LEU A 29 6.43 -12.13 -4.95
C LEU A 29 7.32 -13.19 -4.32
N SER A 30 8.51 -12.83 -3.85
CA SER A 30 9.41 -13.77 -3.21
C SER A 30 8.86 -14.31 -1.90
N ARG A 31 7.86 -13.66 -1.34
CA ARG A 31 7.26 -14.06 -0.08
C ARG A 31 5.86 -14.64 -0.27
N GLY A 32 5.44 -14.89 -1.50
CA GLY A 32 4.17 -15.54 -1.77
C GLY A 32 2.97 -14.64 -1.85
N PHE A 33 3.17 -13.33 -1.85
CA PHE A 33 2.06 -12.39 -2.05
C PHE A 33 1.62 -12.40 -3.51
N GLU A 34 0.33 -12.13 -3.72
CA GLU A 34 -0.15 -11.77 -5.05
C GLU A 34 0.04 -10.27 -5.20
N VAL A 35 0.51 -9.86 -6.36
CA VAL A 35 0.83 -8.44 -6.60
C VAL A 35 0.04 -7.93 -7.79
N ARG A 36 -0.66 -6.82 -7.59
CA ARG A 36 -1.27 -6.07 -8.67
C ARG A 36 -0.68 -4.68 -8.65
N ILE A 37 -0.66 -4.02 -9.79
CA ILE A 37 0.04 -2.76 -9.95
C ILE A 37 -0.87 -1.73 -10.56
N ALA A 38 -0.83 -0.51 -10.03
CA ALA A 38 -1.43 0.66 -10.64
C ALA A 38 -0.37 1.76 -10.67
N ARG A 39 -0.35 2.52 -11.75
CA ARG A 39 0.70 3.51 -11.95
C ARG A 39 0.22 4.94 -11.76
N ASP A 40 -1.05 5.11 -11.45
CA ASP A 40 -1.60 6.43 -11.14
C ASP A 40 -2.83 6.25 -10.26
N GLY A 41 -3.36 7.39 -9.80
CA GLY A 41 -4.49 7.35 -8.88
C GLY A 41 -5.75 6.79 -9.49
N LYS A 42 -6.03 7.16 -10.73
CA LYS A 42 -7.23 6.68 -11.42
C LYS A 42 -7.17 5.17 -11.60
N GLY A 43 -6.00 4.67 -12.02
CA GLY A 43 -5.79 3.23 -12.17
C GLY A 43 -5.93 2.50 -10.86
N ALA A 44 -5.46 3.12 -9.77
CA ALA A 44 -5.58 2.52 -8.45
C ALA A 44 -7.05 2.36 -8.06
N LEU A 45 -7.85 3.40 -8.25
CA LEU A 45 -9.27 3.32 -7.89
C LEU A 45 -10.02 2.32 -8.75
N GLU A 46 -9.68 2.22 -10.03
CA GLU A 46 -10.27 1.21 -10.89
C GLU A 46 -9.88 -0.20 -10.45
N ALA A 47 -8.62 -0.39 -10.08
CA ALA A 47 -8.16 -1.69 -9.63
C ALA A 47 -8.89 -2.13 -8.36
N VAL A 48 -9.08 -1.20 -7.42
CA VAL A 48 -9.79 -1.49 -6.18
C VAL A 48 -11.23 -1.89 -6.46
N LYS A 49 -11.89 -1.18 -7.37
CA LYS A 49 -13.28 -1.50 -7.71
C LYS A 49 -13.42 -2.86 -8.36
N ARG A 50 -12.43 -3.23 -9.18
CA ARG A 50 -12.49 -4.49 -9.89
C ARG A 50 -12.33 -5.68 -8.96
N LEU A 51 -11.42 -5.58 -8.03
CA LEU A 51 -11.16 -6.65 -7.07
C LEU A 51 -10.47 -6.06 -5.86
N LEU A 52 -11.10 -6.15 -4.71
CA LEU A 52 -10.57 -5.56 -3.48
C LEU A 52 -9.27 -6.27 -3.07
N PRO A 53 -8.18 -5.51 -2.90
CA PRO A 53 -6.94 -6.11 -2.39
C PRO A 53 -6.99 -6.28 -0.87
N ASP A 54 -6.06 -7.05 -0.35
CA ASP A 54 -5.95 -7.20 1.10
C ASP A 54 -5.22 -6.01 1.73
N VAL A 55 -4.33 -5.38 0.97
CA VAL A 55 -3.62 -4.20 1.45
C VAL A 55 -3.18 -3.37 0.23
N ILE A 56 -3.07 -2.05 0.43
CA ILE A 56 -2.60 -1.12 -0.61
C ILE A 56 -1.31 -0.47 -0.15
N LEU A 57 -0.26 -0.55 -0.98
CA LEU A 57 0.94 0.24 -0.81
C LEU A 57 0.82 1.42 -1.77
N LEU A 58 0.79 2.61 -1.23
CA LEU A 58 0.37 3.78 -1.98
C LEU A 58 1.40 4.89 -1.90
N ASP A 59 1.99 5.23 -3.04
CA ASP A 59 2.94 6.34 -3.12
C ASP A 59 2.19 7.66 -2.94
N VAL A 60 2.72 8.53 -2.11
CA VAL A 60 2.12 9.84 -1.85
C VAL A 60 2.30 10.77 -3.04
N MET A 61 3.49 10.75 -3.64
CA MET A 61 3.85 11.72 -4.68
C MET A 61 3.66 11.14 -6.06
N MET A 62 2.52 11.41 -6.68
CA MET A 62 2.25 10.97 -8.04
C MET A 62 1.67 12.16 -8.83
N PRO A 63 1.92 12.23 -10.13
CA PRO A 63 1.30 13.28 -10.94
C PRO A 63 -0.21 13.08 -11.05
N GLY A 64 -0.93 14.16 -11.21
CA GLY A 64 -2.38 14.10 -11.29
C GLY A 64 -2.98 13.89 -9.91
N MET A 65 -3.73 12.83 -9.74
CA MET A 65 -4.32 12.50 -8.46
C MET A 65 -3.21 11.92 -7.57
N ASP A 66 -2.88 12.61 -6.49
CA ASP A 66 -1.81 12.15 -5.60
C ASP A 66 -2.31 11.08 -4.62
N GLY A 67 -1.38 10.53 -3.84
CA GLY A 67 -1.72 9.44 -2.94
C GLY A 67 -2.73 9.81 -1.87
N ILE A 68 -2.70 11.05 -1.39
CA ILE A 68 -3.66 11.48 -0.37
C ILE A 68 -5.09 11.47 -0.95
N GLU A 69 -5.25 11.90 -2.20
CA GLU A 69 -6.54 11.86 -2.84
C GLU A 69 -7.04 10.43 -3.04
N VAL A 70 -6.13 9.53 -3.43
CA VAL A 70 -6.49 8.11 -3.58
C VAL A 70 -6.93 7.55 -2.24
N LEU A 71 -6.19 7.85 -1.19
CA LEU A 71 -6.51 7.39 0.15
C LEU A 71 -7.90 7.87 0.57
N ASP A 72 -8.20 9.14 0.32
CA ASP A 72 -9.49 9.71 0.66
C ASP A 72 -10.63 8.97 -0.04
N HIS A 73 -10.47 8.70 -1.33
CA HIS A 73 -11.47 7.96 -2.09
C HIS A 73 -11.67 6.55 -1.56
N VAL A 74 -10.57 5.86 -1.26
CA VAL A 74 -10.64 4.48 -0.75
C VAL A 74 -11.37 4.45 0.59
N LYS A 75 -11.08 5.38 1.46
CA LYS A 75 -11.65 5.38 2.80
C LYS A 75 -13.10 5.91 2.82
N ALA A 76 -13.49 6.67 1.79
CA ALA A 76 -14.85 7.17 1.70
C ALA A 76 -15.84 6.14 1.15
N ASP A 77 -15.36 5.12 0.46
CA ASP A 77 -16.21 4.09 -0.13
C ASP A 77 -16.40 2.95 0.87
N PRO A 78 -17.63 2.65 1.29
CA PRO A 78 -17.86 1.59 2.27
C PRO A 78 -17.29 0.23 1.88
N ARG A 79 -17.18 -0.04 0.57
CA ARG A 79 -16.66 -1.33 0.12
C ARG A 79 -15.17 -1.48 0.33
N SER A 80 -14.44 -0.36 0.31
CA SER A 80 -12.97 -0.39 0.41
C SER A 80 -12.45 0.26 1.70
N ALA A 81 -13.32 0.86 2.49
CA ALA A 81 -12.88 1.64 3.66
C ALA A 81 -12.07 0.82 4.66
N SER A 82 -12.32 -0.48 4.75
CA SER A 82 -11.63 -1.32 5.71
C SER A 82 -10.29 -1.87 5.20
N ILE A 83 -9.95 -1.63 3.93
CA ILE A 83 -8.68 -2.11 3.40
C ILE A 83 -7.55 -1.27 4.00
N PRO A 84 -6.56 -1.90 4.64
CA PRO A 84 -5.44 -1.14 5.18
C PRO A 84 -4.60 -0.53 4.08
N VAL A 85 -4.22 0.72 4.28
CA VAL A 85 -3.41 1.47 3.32
C VAL A 85 -2.11 1.86 4.01
N ILE A 86 -1.00 1.51 3.37
CA ILE A 86 0.33 1.91 3.80
C ILE A 86 0.82 2.98 2.84
N MET A 87 1.05 4.19 3.35
CA MET A 87 1.59 5.26 2.52
C MET A 87 3.09 5.08 2.40
N VAL A 88 3.61 5.20 1.19
CA VAL A 88 5.04 5.09 0.94
C VAL A 88 5.49 6.41 0.33
N THR A 89 6.46 7.06 0.95
CA THR A 89 6.81 8.40 0.53
C THR A 89 8.30 8.67 0.65
N ALA A 90 8.82 9.46 -0.28
CA ALA A 90 10.22 9.92 -0.20
C ALA A 90 10.40 11.02 0.84
N LYS A 91 9.29 11.64 1.26
CA LYS A 91 9.34 12.74 2.22
C LYS A 91 8.51 12.37 3.43
N ALA A 92 9.17 12.31 4.57
CA ALA A 92 8.49 12.06 5.83
C ALA A 92 8.30 13.36 6.58
N GLN A 93 7.73 14.36 5.91
CA GLN A 93 7.44 15.63 6.54
C GLN A 93 6.20 15.50 7.42
N ASP A 94 6.20 16.22 8.52
CA ASP A 94 5.11 16.12 9.50
C ASP A 94 3.75 16.36 8.86
N GLU A 95 3.67 17.32 7.95
CA GLU A 95 2.42 17.63 7.27
C GLU A 95 1.87 16.46 6.49
N ASP A 96 2.75 15.77 5.75
CA ASP A 96 2.35 14.63 4.94
C ASP A 96 1.91 13.46 5.82
N LEU A 97 2.63 13.23 6.91
CA LEU A 97 2.28 12.19 7.84
C LEU A 97 0.91 12.44 8.47
N LEU A 98 0.70 13.67 8.94
CA LEU A 98 -0.57 14.03 9.57
C LEU A 98 -1.72 13.94 8.58
N ALA A 99 -1.50 14.37 7.33
CA ALA A 99 -2.54 14.28 6.32
C ALA A 99 -2.91 12.82 6.04
N GLY A 100 -1.90 11.94 5.93
CA GLY A 100 -2.16 10.54 5.68
C GLY A 100 -2.95 9.91 6.80
N TYR A 101 -2.56 10.13 8.05
CA TYR A 101 -3.29 9.56 9.17
C TYR A 101 -4.67 10.19 9.33
N LYS A 102 -4.79 11.47 9.03
CA LYS A 102 -6.09 12.15 9.10
C LYS A 102 -7.09 11.51 8.13
N TYR A 103 -6.64 11.10 6.96
CA TYR A 103 -7.52 10.48 5.98
C TYR A 103 -7.62 8.96 6.12
N GLY A 104 -6.95 8.39 7.11
CA GLY A 104 -7.17 6.99 7.45
C GLY A 104 -6.10 6.00 7.06
N ALA A 105 -4.89 6.47 6.74
CA ALA A 105 -3.78 5.54 6.48
C ALA A 105 -3.44 4.79 7.76
N GLU A 106 -3.18 3.49 7.63
CA GLU A 106 -2.85 2.66 8.77
C GLU A 106 -1.37 2.67 9.11
N TYR A 107 -0.52 2.99 8.14
CA TYR A 107 0.91 2.99 8.38
C TYR A 107 1.64 3.83 7.33
N TYR A 108 2.87 4.14 7.61
CA TYR A 108 3.70 5.01 6.77
C TYR A 108 5.09 4.40 6.65
N VAL A 109 5.63 4.35 5.44
CA VAL A 109 6.99 3.89 5.19
C VAL A 109 7.69 4.95 4.36
N THR A 110 8.92 5.31 4.74
CA THR A 110 9.67 6.33 4.01
C THR A 110 10.67 5.68 3.06
N LYS A 111 10.89 6.32 1.93
CA LYS A 111 11.92 5.92 0.97
C LYS A 111 13.24 6.59 1.35
N PRO A 112 14.35 5.92 1.20
CA PRO A 112 14.50 4.54 0.76
C PRO A 112 14.12 3.56 1.86
N PHE A 113 13.55 2.44 1.48
CA PHE A 113 13.13 1.43 2.44
C PHE A 113 13.88 0.12 2.18
N THR A 114 13.87 -0.75 3.20
CA THR A 114 14.40 -2.09 3.06
C THR A 114 13.25 -3.07 2.84
N ALA A 115 13.59 -4.28 2.37
CA ALA A 115 12.60 -5.34 2.25
C ALA A 115 11.95 -5.61 3.60
N ARG A 116 12.75 -5.62 4.67
CA ARG A 116 12.24 -5.86 6.02
C ARG A 116 11.20 -4.83 6.42
N GLN A 117 11.43 -3.55 6.08
CA GLN A 117 10.48 -2.50 6.44
C GLN A 117 9.14 -2.67 5.73
N ILE A 118 9.19 -3.00 4.45
CA ILE A 118 7.94 -3.23 3.69
C ILE A 118 7.20 -4.45 4.23
N LEU A 119 7.91 -5.54 4.46
CA LEU A 119 7.28 -6.76 4.93
C LEU A 119 6.74 -6.60 6.34
N TYR A 120 7.45 -5.88 7.19
CA TYR A 120 6.98 -5.60 8.54
C TYR A 120 5.69 -4.79 8.50
N ALA A 121 5.65 -3.74 7.66
CA ALA A 121 4.48 -2.89 7.56
C ALA A 121 3.26 -3.69 7.13
N ILE A 122 3.42 -4.55 6.13
CA ILE A 122 2.33 -5.37 5.63
C ILE A 122 1.84 -6.33 6.71
N GLY A 123 2.77 -7.00 7.39
CA GLY A 123 2.39 -7.91 8.46
C GLY A 123 1.66 -7.20 9.58
N LEU A 124 2.13 -6.01 9.92
CA LEU A 124 1.51 -5.23 10.98
C LEU A 124 0.06 -4.90 10.68
N VAL A 125 -0.22 -4.38 9.48
CA VAL A 125 -1.58 -3.96 9.14
C VAL A 125 -2.50 -5.13 8.86
N LEU A 126 -1.97 -6.26 8.43
CA LEU A 126 -2.77 -7.46 8.21
C LEU A 126 -2.93 -8.29 9.49
N GLY A 127 -2.21 -7.91 10.54
CA GLY A 127 -2.27 -8.66 11.79
C GLY A 127 -1.58 -10.01 11.70
N THR A 128 -0.64 -10.15 10.78
CA THR A 128 0.04 -11.42 10.53
C THR A 128 1.53 -11.37 10.79
N GLU A 129 2.03 -10.25 11.31
CA GLU A 129 3.46 -10.15 11.56
C GLU A 129 3.87 -11.17 12.60
N GLN A 130 5.04 -11.72 12.39
CA GLN A 130 5.59 -12.66 13.35
C GLN A 130 6.55 -11.94 14.28
N ALA A 131 6.68 -12.47 15.45
CA ALA A 131 7.52 -11.83 16.46
C ALA A 131 9.01 -11.98 16.16
N GLU A 132 9.35 -12.74 15.19
CA GLU A 132 10.74 -12.98 14.88
C GLU A 132 11.49 -11.84 14.37
#